data_a987d647c8e2b3a10126e9fdb7823c31
#
_entry.id   a987d647c8e2b3a10126e9fdb7823c31
#
_cell.length_a   1.000
_cell.length_b   1.000
_cell.length_c   1.000
_cell.angle_alpha   90.00
_cell.angle_beta   90.00
_cell.angle_gamma   90.00
#
_symmetry.space_group_name_H-M   'P 1'
#
loop_
_entity.id
_entity.type
_entity.pdbx_description
1 polymer ?
#
loop_
_entity_poly.entity_id
_entity_poly.type
_entity_poly.pdbx_seq_one_letter_code
_entity_poly.pdbx_strand_id
1 'polypeptide(L)'
;AALVRLPALLAAAGLALVLTMLVWLPISCGLIGSVFDGGDYVLAYLLFMGLALPLSILAASAAYQYTRRADLSLVLFAAFAALSLTVWADNWQLCWLNPCVWALSDDFSNFRIFRSVAWMRLTWLAALAGIWTVSYLCIRQYGKGLPGSLARSVRRAHRPIIALSLLACSGFAYAAQPLVDHSNPDQTVMDFYQVPYAENVVCTSRSAQVFPDTTAGTVSGTAAYRFRNTSGQVWTAAFGVNPGYTISNVRVNGAEVPFSVSDYQEYNEAMLEVALPSDREIELTMDYGGFPRENRNVSIMQGGTEISSEYLCLENAGLSPRLINVLPGENGYPTTIEITLPASMSVIPFGASKAEVIAEQTDGTKTWRYDSNSAGGILYAGDYIRQDIQAGGMDIEFYYGRKHQAVMEAAGAAEAVKSVVDYCTAHYGMLSFGSGDTLKLIQSRVTGGGYAANGASLLDEADFTADNLSDTGKGGGAGEVMIHELVHQWWGLGNMFDASDESSPWSAEGLTVYTTYRIVKERYGPSYAQEHYVDQWQQAVDNYYLNFYVRNPDYLEALPEEERLEISNSLRYVR
;
A
#
# COMPACT_ATOMS: atom_id res chain seq x y z
N ALA A 1 18.67 -16.90 40.15
CA ALA A 1 17.33 -17.39 39.76
C ALA A 1 16.88 -16.72 38.46
N ALA A 2 16.77 -15.38 38.36
CA ALA A 2 16.26 -14.70 37.16
C ALA A 2 17.08 -15.01 35.89
N LEU A 3 18.41 -15.00 35.98
CA LEU A 3 19.35 -15.32 34.87
C LEU A 3 19.28 -16.80 34.40
N VAL A 4 18.73 -17.69 35.23
CA VAL A 4 18.54 -19.11 34.86
C VAL A 4 17.11 -19.33 34.31
N ARG A 5 16.12 -18.63 34.87
CA ARG A 5 14.73 -18.76 34.48
C ARG A 5 14.46 -18.22 33.09
N LEU A 6 15.03 -17.06 32.73
CA LEU A 6 14.81 -16.45 31.43
C LEU A 6 15.25 -17.37 30.27
N PRO A 7 16.49 -17.92 30.23
CA PRO A 7 16.88 -18.86 29.18
C PRO A 7 16.01 -20.11 29.14
N ALA A 8 15.58 -20.61 30.30
CA ALA A 8 14.70 -21.80 30.34
C ALA A 8 13.31 -21.50 29.74
N LEU A 9 12.73 -20.32 30.00
CA LEU A 9 11.47 -19.89 29.40
C LEU A 9 11.62 -19.67 27.89
N LEU A 10 12.71 -19.05 27.46
CA LEU A 10 12.98 -18.86 26.03
C LEU A 10 13.20 -20.18 25.31
N ALA A 11 13.90 -21.14 25.93
CA ALA A 11 14.06 -22.49 25.38
C ALA A 11 12.72 -23.24 25.28
N ALA A 12 11.87 -23.14 26.31
CA ALA A 12 10.53 -23.74 26.27
C ALA A 12 9.64 -23.09 25.19
N ALA A 13 9.71 -21.77 25.05
CA ALA A 13 9.02 -21.05 23.98
C ALA A 13 9.51 -21.48 22.60
N GLY A 14 10.82 -21.60 22.41
CA GLY A 14 11.41 -22.08 21.16
C GLY A 14 10.95 -23.51 20.81
N LEU A 15 10.91 -24.40 21.80
CA LEU A 15 10.39 -25.76 21.60
C LEU A 15 8.89 -25.75 21.23
N ALA A 16 8.09 -24.94 21.91
CA ALA A 16 6.66 -24.79 21.58
C ALA A 16 6.46 -24.27 20.16
N LEU A 17 7.25 -23.27 19.74
CA LEU A 17 7.21 -22.75 18.36
C LEU A 17 7.54 -23.83 17.32
N VAL A 18 8.60 -24.61 17.55
CA VAL A 18 8.95 -25.72 16.63
C VAL A 18 7.84 -26.74 16.55
N LEU A 19 7.27 -27.13 17.68
CA LEU A 19 6.18 -28.12 17.70
C LEU A 19 4.91 -27.61 17.00
N THR A 20 4.51 -26.35 17.22
CA THR A 20 3.36 -25.76 16.53
C THR A 20 3.62 -25.62 15.03
N MET A 21 4.82 -25.22 14.63
CA MET A 21 5.20 -25.15 13.23
C MET A 21 5.14 -26.51 12.52
N LEU A 22 5.61 -27.57 13.16
CA LEU A 22 5.53 -28.94 12.61
C LEU A 22 4.09 -29.41 12.38
N VAL A 23 3.13 -28.88 13.13
CA VAL A 23 1.71 -29.16 12.94
C VAL A 23 1.10 -28.30 11.84
N TRP A 24 1.32 -26.99 11.90
CA TRP A 24 0.65 -26.04 11.01
C TRP A 24 1.24 -25.98 9.60
N LEU A 25 2.55 -26.21 9.43
CA LEU A 25 3.19 -26.15 8.11
C LEU A 25 2.53 -27.12 7.09
N PRO A 26 2.34 -28.43 7.38
CA PRO A 26 1.69 -29.32 6.44
C PRO A 26 0.20 -29.00 6.22
N ILE A 27 -0.49 -28.48 7.23
CA ILE A 27 -1.89 -28.05 7.11
C ILE A 27 -1.99 -26.85 6.17
N SER A 28 -1.16 -25.84 6.39
CA SER A 28 -1.14 -24.64 5.54
C SER A 28 -0.72 -24.97 4.11
N CYS A 29 0.28 -25.82 3.92
CA CYS A 29 0.69 -26.30 2.60
C CYS A 29 -0.46 -26.99 1.85
N GLY A 30 -1.26 -27.78 2.57
CA GLY A 30 -2.41 -28.46 1.97
C GLY A 30 -3.59 -27.54 1.66
N LEU A 31 -3.78 -26.48 2.45
CA LEU A 31 -4.86 -25.50 2.27
C LEU A 31 -4.55 -24.47 1.17
N ILE A 32 -3.33 -23.95 1.13
CA ILE A 32 -2.89 -22.94 0.16
C ILE A 32 -2.61 -23.56 -1.21
N GLY A 33 -2.17 -24.82 -1.23
CA GLY A 33 -2.00 -25.58 -2.47
C GLY A 33 -0.80 -25.14 -3.31
N SER A 34 -1.02 -24.94 -4.62
CA SER A 34 0.07 -24.74 -5.60
C SER A 34 0.84 -23.42 -5.45
N VAL A 35 0.25 -22.42 -4.81
CA VAL A 35 0.89 -21.11 -4.59
C VAL A 35 1.64 -21.03 -3.26
N PHE A 36 1.65 -22.11 -2.47
CA PHE A 36 2.32 -22.13 -1.16
C PHE A 36 3.83 -21.89 -1.27
N ASP A 37 4.31 -20.80 -0.64
CA ASP A 37 5.72 -20.51 -0.47
C ASP A 37 6.20 -20.86 0.95
N GLY A 38 6.98 -21.93 1.05
CA GLY A 38 7.49 -22.43 2.33
C GLY A 38 8.50 -21.48 2.98
N GLY A 39 9.25 -20.71 2.20
CA GLY A 39 10.21 -19.71 2.68
C GLY A 39 9.51 -18.55 3.37
N ASP A 40 8.55 -17.95 2.68
CA ASP A 40 7.75 -16.86 3.19
C ASP A 40 6.91 -17.29 4.40
N TYR A 41 6.32 -18.49 4.36
CA TYR A 41 5.59 -19.03 5.48
C TYR A 41 6.46 -19.15 6.75
N VAL A 42 7.66 -19.72 6.63
CA VAL A 42 8.59 -19.86 7.76
C VAL A 42 9.03 -18.50 8.27
N LEU A 43 9.34 -17.56 7.38
CA LEU A 43 9.76 -16.21 7.75
C LEU A 43 8.63 -15.44 8.44
N ALA A 44 7.42 -15.50 7.90
CA ALA A 44 6.22 -14.94 8.52
C ALA A 44 5.99 -15.53 9.91
N TYR A 45 6.03 -16.85 10.03
CA TYR A 45 5.86 -17.52 11.31
C TYR A 45 6.89 -17.06 12.35
N LEU A 46 8.16 -16.94 11.96
CA LEU A 46 9.22 -16.48 12.84
C LEU A 46 9.04 -15.00 13.24
N LEU A 47 8.71 -14.13 12.30
CA LEU A 47 8.54 -12.70 12.55
C LEU A 47 7.29 -12.41 13.37
N PHE A 48 6.17 -13.05 13.06
CA PHE A 48 4.88 -12.74 13.69
C PHE A 48 4.72 -13.46 15.03
N MET A 49 4.88 -14.78 15.06
CA MET A 49 4.70 -15.58 16.27
C MET A 49 6.01 -15.82 17.01
N GLY A 50 7.09 -16.14 16.28
CA GLY A 50 8.37 -16.51 16.85
C GLY A 50 8.95 -15.43 17.75
N LEU A 51 8.86 -14.17 17.36
CA LEU A 51 9.34 -13.05 18.16
C LEU A 51 8.31 -12.52 19.18
N ALA A 52 7.00 -12.75 18.98
CA ALA A 52 5.99 -12.34 19.95
C ALA A 52 6.17 -13.04 21.31
N LEU A 53 6.54 -14.31 21.31
CA LEU A 53 6.77 -15.07 22.56
C LEU A 53 7.93 -14.53 23.40
N PRO A 54 9.16 -14.35 22.87
CA PRO A 54 10.24 -13.74 23.66
C PRO A 54 9.90 -12.33 24.13
N LEU A 55 9.22 -11.51 23.34
CA LEU A 55 8.77 -10.18 23.76
C LEU A 55 7.81 -10.29 24.95
N SER A 56 6.83 -11.18 24.89
CA SER A 56 5.89 -11.45 25.99
C SER A 56 6.59 -11.95 27.25
N ILE A 57 7.58 -12.84 27.12
CA ILE A 57 8.38 -13.35 28.24
C ILE A 57 9.20 -12.23 28.88
N LEU A 58 9.82 -11.35 28.09
CA LEU A 58 10.57 -10.22 28.60
C LEU A 58 9.66 -9.23 29.35
N ALA A 59 8.52 -8.87 28.77
CA ALA A 59 7.54 -7.97 29.38
C ALA A 59 6.99 -8.53 30.70
N ALA A 60 6.48 -9.76 30.68
CA ALA A 60 5.89 -10.40 31.87
C ALA A 60 6.92 -10.61 32.99
N SER A 61 8.14 -11.05 32.62
CA SER A 61 9.21 -11.24 33.62
C SER A 61 9.73 -9.92 34.17
N ALA A 62 9.80 -8.86 33.38
CA ALA A 62 10.14 -7.52 33.89
C ALA A 62 9.08 -7.03 34.88
N ALA A 63 7.80 -7.13 34.53
CA ALA A 63 6.68 -6.77 35.43
C ALA A 63 6.76 -7.54 36.75
N TYR A 64 7.03 -8.85 36.71
CA TYR A 64 7.21 -9.64 37.91
C TYR A 64 8.45 -9.24 38.73
N GLN A 65 9.56 -8.88 38.11
CA GLN A 65 10.75 -8.44 38.82
C GLN A 65 10.52 -7.12 39.58
N TYR A 66 9.72 -6.22 39.04
CA TYR A 66 9.37 -4.95 39.71
C TYR A 66 8.37 -5.18 40.86
N THR A 67 7.26 -5.88 40.58
CA THR A 67 6.14 -6.00 41.51
C THR A 67 6.37 -7.02 42.61
N ARG A 68 7.06 -8.11 42.31
CA ARG A 68 7.21 -9.31 43.14
C ARG A 68 5.87 -9.96 43.53
N ARG A 69 4.82 -9.65 42.80
CA ARG A 69 3.47 -10.16 43.01
C ARG A 69 2.98 -10.72 41.68
N ALA A 70 2.58 -11.98 41.65
CA ALA A 70 2.13 -12.66 40.45
C ALA A 70 0.85 -12.04 39.89
N ASP A 71 -0.13 -11.74 40.79
CA ASP A 71 -1.39 -11.10 40.45
C ASP A 71 -1.19 -9.75 39.76
N LEU A 72 -0.42 -8.85 40.39
CA LEU A 72 -0.17 -7.52 39.85
C LEU A 72 0.65 -7.57 38.55
N SER A 73 1.63 -8.48 38.45
CA SER A 73 2.41 -8.61 37.22
C SER A 73 1.58 -9.14 36.05
N LEU A 74 0.62 -10.03 36.32
CA LEU A 74 -0.30 -10.51 35.30
C LEU A 74 -1.21 -9.38 34.80
N VAL A 75 -1.76 -8.56 35.72
CA VAL A 75 -2.60 -7.41 35.36
C VAL A 75 -1.82 -6.41 34.52
N LEU A 76 -0.58 -6.06 34.91
CA LEU A 76 0.27 -5.15 34.14
C LEU A 76 0.62 -5.69 32.76
N PHE A 77 0.93 -6.97 32.66
CA PHE A 77 1.21 -7.60 31.37
C PHE A 77 -0.05 -7.63 30.48
N ALA A 78 -1.21 -8.01 31.06
CA ALA A 78 -2.47 -8.05 30.33
C ALA A 78 -2.88 -6.67 29.82
N ALA A 79 -2.72 -5.61 30.65
CA ALA A 79 -2.97 -4.24 30.23
C ALA A 79 -2.03 -3.81 29.07
N PHE A 80 -0.74 -4.14 29.16
CA PHE A 80 0.23 -3.83 28.11
C PHE A 80 -0.03 -4.60 26.81
N ALA A 81 -0.48 -5.86 26.90
CA ALA A 81 -0.91 -6.65 25.75
C ALA A 81 -2.22 -6.09 25.16
N ALA A 82 -3.18 -5.72 26.01
CA ALA A 82 -4.43 -5.11 25.57
C ALA A 82 -4.20 -3.80 24.80
N LEU A 83 -3.30 -2.94 25.26
CA LEU A 83 -2.93 -1.73 24.51
C LEU A 83 -2.46 -2.04 23.08
N SER A 84 -1.64 -3.10 22.90
CA SER A 84 -1.18 -3.52 21.58
C SER A 84 -2.30 -4.05 20.67
N LEU A 85 -3.35 -4.63 21.26
CA LEU A 85 -4.45 -5.25 20.53
C LEU A 85 -5.66 -4.32 20.31
N THR A 86 -5.65 -3.14 20.93
CA THR A 86 -6.76 -2.17 20.86
C THR A 86 -6.27 -0.79 20.45
N VAL A 87 -5.78 0.01 21.41
CA VAL A 87 -5.38 1.42 21.17
C VAL A 87 -4.25 1.57 20.13
N TRP A 88 -3.36 0.59 20.08
CA TRP A 88 -2.20 0.57 19.17
C TRP A 88 -2.36 -0.39 18.00
N ALA A 89 -3.52 -0.98 17.82
CA ALA A 89 -3.75 -2.02 16.81
C ALA A 89 -3.43 -1.52 15.39
N ASP A 90 -3.80 -0.29 15.07
CA ASP A 90 -3.61 0.32 13.75
C ASP A 90 -2.24 1.01 13.57
N ASN A 91 -1.44 1.08 14.66
CA ASN A 91 -0.11 1.64 14.58
C ASN A 91 0.92 0.52 14.43
N TRP A 92 1.45 0.34 13.23
CA TRP A 92 2.36 -0.75 12.89
C TRP A 92 3.65 -0.80 13.73
N GLN A 93 4.09 0.32 14.33
CA GLN A 93 5.24 0.34 15.23
C GLN A 93 4.89 -0.01 16.67
N LEU A 94 3.68 0.27 17.11
CA LEU A 94 3.24 0.08 18.49
C LEU A 94 2.51 -1.26 18.71
N CYS A 95 2.00 -1.90 17.66
CA CYS A 95 1.34 -3.21 17.72
C CYS A 95 2.34 -4.36 17.98
N TRP A 96 3.12 -4.25 19.06
CA TRP A 96 4.25 -5.13 19.37
C TRP A 96 3.90 -6.61 19.53
N LEU A 97 2.69 -6.92 19.95
CA LEU A 97 2.22 -8.29 20.18
C LEU A 97 1.73 -8.93 18.88
N ASN A 98 0.91 -8.22 18.14
CA ASN A 98 0.33 -8.69 16.88
C ASN A 98 0.57 -7.62 15.80
N PRO A 99 1.49 -7.85 14.84
CA PRO A 99 1.69 -6.92 13.74
C PRO A 99 0.39 -6.72 12.97
N CYS A 100 0.10 -5.48 12.62
CA CYS A 100 -1.08 -5.16 11.83
C CYS A 100 -0.81 -5.47 10.35
N VAL A 101 -0.89 -6.75 10.01
CA VAL A 101 -0.68 -7.29 8.66
C VAL A 101 -2.01 -7.85 8.19
N TRP A 102 -2.55 -7.31 7.11
CA TRP A 102 -3.86 -7.70 6.59
C TRP A 102 -3.77 -8.99 5.79
N ALA A 103 -2.82 -9.05 4.87
CA ALA A 103 -2.54 -10.22 4.06
C ALA A 103 -1.08 -10.28 3.64
N LEU A 104 -0.59 -11.48 3.38
CA LEU A 104 0.67 -11.73 2.68
C LEU A 104 0.34 -12.13 1.24
N SER A 105 1.20 -11.75 0.32
CA SER A 105 1.09 -12.18 -1.06
C SER A 105 1.53 -13.63 -1.19
N ASP A 106 0.78 -14.39 -1.96
CA ASP A 106 1.13 -15.75 -2.35
C ASP A 106 2.02 -15.77 -3.60
N ASP A 107 1.86 -14.79 -4.47
CA ASP A 107 2.49 -14.75 -5.79
C ASP A 107 3.65 -13.76 -5.86
N PHE A 108 3.51 -12.62 -5.16
CA PHE A 108 4.48 -11.55 -5.19
C PHE A 108 5.31 -11.46 -3.91
N SER A 109 6.28 -10.54 -3.89
CA SER A 109 7.18 -10.36 -2.76
C SER A 109 6.47 -9.82 -1.52
N ASN A 110 6.84 -10.37 -0.36
CA ASN A 110 6.48 -9.87 0.96
C ASN A 110 7.64 -9.09 1.63
N PHE A 111 8.67 -8.75 0.87
CA PHE A 111 9.91 -8.18 1.39
C PHE A 111 9.70 -6.93 2.24
N ARG A 112 8.88 -5.99 1.77
CA ARG A 112 8.58 -4.76 2.47
C ARG A 112 7.89 -5.01 3.82
N ILE A 113 6.89 -5.89 3.83
CA ILE A 113 6.16 -6.29 5.04
C ILE A 113 7.12 -6.92 6.05
N PHE A 114 7.87 -7.91 5.63
CA PHE A 114 8.82 -8.60 6.50
C PHE A 114 9.89 -7.65 7.05
N ARG A 115 10.39 -6.75 6.22
CA ARG A 115 11.35 -5.73 6.63
C ARG A 115 10.74 -4.78 7.67
N SER A 116 9.52 -4.32 7.48
CA SER A 116 8.82 -3.43 8.42
C SER A 116 8.59 -4.12 9.76
N VAL A 117 8.08 -5.34 9.73
CA VAL A 117 7.87 -6.14 10.95
C VAL A 117 9.19 -6.45 11.64
N ALA A 118 10.26 -6.76 10.90
CA ALA A 118 11.58 -6.99 11.48
C ALA A 118 12.13 -5.76 12.22
N TRP A 119 11.99 -4.55 11.65
CA TRP A 119 12.39 -3.30 12.32
C TRP A 119 11.57 -3.05 13.58
N MET A 120 10.26 -3.23 13.54
CA MET A 120 9.40 -3.11 14.70
C MET A 120 9.77 -4.12 15.79
N ARG A 121 9.97 -5.39 15.42
CA ARG A 121 10.38 -6.46 16.34
C ARG A 121 11.74 -6.19 16.98
N LEU A 122 12.73 -5.71 16.20
CA LEU A 122 14.04 -5.33 16.69
C LEU A 122 13.96 -4.19 17.72
N THR A 123 13.17 -3.17 17.42
CA THR A 123 12.91 -2.03 18.31
C THR A 123 12.35 -2.51 19.65
N TRP A 124 11.29 -3.31 19.63
CA TRP A 124 10.66 -3.82 20.84
C TRP A 124 11.51 -4.84 21.59
N LEU A 125 12.27 -5.69 20.87
CA LEU A 125 13.18 -6.64 21.50
C LEU A 125 14.25 -5.91 22.31
N ALA A 126 14.87 -4.88 21.72
CA ALA A 126 15.85 -4.06 22.40
C ALA A 126 15.24 -3.27 23.57
N ALA A 127 14.04 -2.69 23.40
CA ALA A 127 13.32 -1.97 24.45
C ALA A 127 13.00 -2.88 25.65
N LEU A 128 12.36 -4.01 25.41
CA LEU A 128 11.94 -4.93 26.47
C LEU A 128 13.11 -5.65 27.12
N ALA A 129 14.17 -5.98 26.36
CA ALA A 129 15.41 -6.48 26.94
C ALA A 129 16.09 -5.44 27.83
N GLY A 130 16.10 -4.16 27.43
CA GLY A 130 16.58 -3.04 28.23
C GLY A 130 15.77 -2.88 29.52
N ILE A 131 14.44 -2.84 29.42
CA ILE A 131 13.50 -2.76 30.56
C ILE A 131 13.68 -3.96 31.50
N TRP A 132 13.81 -5.17 30.95
CA TRP A 132 14.09 -6.37 31.74
C TRP A 132 15.43 -6.26 32.50
N THR A 133 16.47 -5.75 31.84
CA THR A 133 17.78 -5.55 32.46
C THR A 133 17.73 -4.50 33.58
N VAL A 134 16.99 -3.39 33.36
CA VAL A 134 16.72 -2.39 34.42
C VAL A 134 15.97 -3.03 35.59
N SER A 135 14.93 -3.81 35.31
CA SER A 135 14.17 -4.51 36.37
C SER A 135 15.07 -5.49 37.14
N TYR A 136 16.03 -6.14 36.47
CA TYR A 136 17.02 -6.98 37.10
C TYR A 136 17.94 -6.21 38.05
N LEU A 137 18.31 -4.96 37.70
CA LEU A 137 19.08 -4.08 38.61
C LEU A 137 18.30 -3.72 39.86
N CYS A 138 16.97 -3.63 39.79
CA CYS A 138 16.07 -3.29 40.88
C CYS A 138 15.74 -4.47 41.79
N ILE A 139 16.28 -5.68 41.57
CA ILE A 139 16.03 -6.85 42.41
C ILE A 139 16.54 -6.59 43.83
N ARG A 140 15.61 -6.59 44.81
CA ARG A 140 15.90 -6.38 46.22
C ARG A 140 16.80 -7.49 46.78
N GLN A 141 17.83 -7.11 47.45
CA GLN A 141 18.73 -8.02 48.16
C GLN A 141 18.31 -8.10 49.62
N TYR A 142 18.46 -9.28 50.21
CA TYR A 142 18.15 -9.49 51.63
C TYR A 142 18.89 -8.49 52.52
N GLY A 143 18.17 -7.89 53.46
CA GLY A 143 18.70 -6.89 54.39
C GLY A 143 18.99 -5.51 53.76
N LYS A 144 18.61 -5.26 52.52
CA LYS A 144 18.82 -3.97 51.86
C LYS A 144 17.51 -3.50 51.22
N GLY A 145 17.19 -2.23 51.44
CA GLY A 145 16.11 -1.57 50.74
C GLY A 145 16.38 -1.48 49.22
N LEU A 146 15.38 -1.00 48.46
CA LEU A 146 15.52 -0.80 47.01
C LEU A 146 16.72 0.07 46.65
N PRO A 147 16.99 1.24 47.31
CA PRO A 147 18.16 2.08 47.00
C PRO A 147 19.49 1.37 47.22
N GLY A 148 19.65 0.66 48.34
CA GLY A 148 20.89 -0.08 48.65
C GLY A 148 21.15 -1.26 47.72
N SER A 149 20.09 -1.91 47.24
CA SER A 149 20.18 -2.99 46.24
C SER A 149 20.57 -2.46 44.87
N LEU A 150 19.97 -1.34 44.44
CA LEU A 150 20.31 -0.65 43.21
C LEU A 150 21.75 -0.15 43.22
N ALA A 151 22.16 0.56 44.28
CA ALA A 151 23.53 1.06 44.42
C ALA A 151 24.59 -0.05 44.32
N ARG A 152 24.32 -1.22 44.92
CA ARG A 152 25.22 -2.37 44.78
C ARG A 152 25.22 -2.99 43.39
N SER A 153 24.10 -3.01 42.72
CA SER A 153 23.96 -3.54 41.35
C SER A 153 24.68 -2.65 40.34
N VAL A 154 24.59 -1.32 40.51
CA VAL A 154 25.20 -0.31 39.63
C VAL A 154 26.73 -0.28 39.82
N ARG A 155 27.26 -0.62 41.00
CA ARG A 155 28.73 -0.73 41.21
C ARG A 155 29.43 -1.69 40.25
N ARG A 156 28.68 -2.64 39.65
CA ARG A 156 29.17 -3.47 38.54
C ARG A 156 28.83 -2.76 37.24
N ALA A 157 29.69 -1.85 36.79
CA ALA A 157 29.44 -0.91 35.70
C ALA A 157 28.90 -1.54 34.38
N HIS A 158 29.27 -2.78 34.09
CA HIS A 158 28.79 -3.49 32.90
C HIS A 158 27.25 -3.67 32.85
N ARG A 159 26.58 -3.77 34.02
CA ARG A 159 25.14 -4.00 34.09
C ARG A 159 24.29 -2.80 33.64
N PRO A 160 24.48 -1.59 34.22
CA PRO A 160 23.80 -0.40 33.76
C PRO A 160 24.20 -0.04 32.31
N ILE A 161 25.45 -0.30 31.92
CA ILE A 161 25.90 -0.08 30.53
C ILE A 161 25.08 -0.95 29.58
N ILE A 162 24.92 -2.25 29.85
CA ILE A 162 24.10 -3.13 29.00
C ILE A 162 22.65 -2.63 28.91
N ALA A 163 22.04 -2.22 30.04
CA ALA A 163 20.67 -1.71 30.04
C ALA A 163 20.56 -0.45 29.18
N LEU A 164 21.45 0.51 29.34
CA LEU A 164 21.46 1.76 28.58
C LEU A 164 21.74 1.52 27.09
N SER A 165 22.69 0.61 26.78
CA SER A 165 22.99 0.25 25.39
C SER A 165 21.79 -0.37 24.70
N LEU A 166 21.06 -1.27 25.36
CA LEU A 166 19.85 -1.87 24.79
C LEU A 166 18.75 -0.84 24.56
N LEU A 167 18.52 0.08 25.51
CA LEU A 167 17.54 1.17 25.34
C LEU A 167 17.97 2.15 24.26
N ALA A 168 19.27 2.47 24.16
CA ALA A 168 19.81 3.29 23.09
C ALA A 168 19.68 2.60 21.71
N CYS A 169 19.93 1.29 21.63
CA CYS A 169 19.70 0.50 20.42
C CYS A 169 18.23 0.51 20.00
N SER A 170 17.30 0.44 20.96
CA SER A 170 15.87 0.56 20.65
C SER A 170 15.53 1.92 20.07
N GLY A 171 15.99 3.01 20.70
CA GLY A 171 15.79 4.36 20.19
C GLY A 171 16.42 4.56 18.81
N PHE A 172 17.62 4.03 18.60
CA PHE A 172 18.28 4.07 17.30
C PHE A 172 17.50 3.26 16.24
N ALA A 173 17.07 2.04 16.55
CA ALA A 173 16.29 1.22 15.63
C ALA A 173 14.97 1.91 15.26
N TYR A 174 14.30 2.55 16.23
CA TYR A 174 13.09 3.34 15.97
C TYR A 174 13.36 4.51 15.04
N ALA A 175 14.43 5.27 15.28
CA ALA A 175 14.75 6.45 14.49
C ALA A 175 15.35 6.12 13.10
N ALA A 176 16.10 5.01 13.00
CA ALA A 176 16.83 4.63 11.79
C ALA A 176 16.01 3.78 10.81
N GLN A 177 14.81 3.32 11.20
CA GLN A 177 14.00 2.53 10.31
C GLN A 177 13.65 3.36 9.04
N PRO A 178 13.78 2.77 7.82
CA PRO A 178 13.73 3.56 6.60
C PRO A 178 12.32 3.73 6.00
N LEU A 179 11.34 2.98 6.51
CA LEU A 179 10.07 2.77 5.81
C LEU A 179 9.01 3.85 6.08
N VAL A 180 9.11 4.53 7.22
CA VAL A 180 8.11 5.50 7.67
C VAL A 180 8.77 6.83 7.97
N ASP A 181 8.14 7.91 7.56
CA ASP A 181 8.52 9.26 7.95
C ASP A 181 8.03 9.54 9.37
N HIS A 182 8.96 9.81 10.29
CA HIS A 182 8.66 10.17 11.67
C HIS A 182 8.54 11.67 11.90
N SER A 183 8.87 12.49 10.91
CA SER A 183 8.89 13.94 11.05
C SER A 183 7.49 14.54 11.17
N ASN A 184 6.48 13.85 10.63
CA ASN A 184 5.11 14.32 10.66
C ASN A 184 4.18 13.34 11.39
N PRO A 185 3.80 13.65 12.64
CA PRO A 185 2.96 12.78 13.47
C PRO A 185 1.45 12.84 13.19
N ASP A 186 0.92 13.91 12.60
CA ASP A 186 -0.51 14.19 12.59
C ASP A 186 -1.10 14.16 11.18
N GLN A 187 -1.09 12.99 10.54
CA GLN A 187 -1.52 12.89 9.15
C GLN A 187 -2.86 12.20 8.93
N THR A 188 -3.68 12.20 9.93
CA THR A 188 -5.07 11.74 9.83
C THR A 188 -5.98 12.79 9.18
N VAL A 189 -5.51 14.03 9.06
CA VAL A 189 -6.24 15.12 8.40
C VAL A 189 -5.61 15.33 7.02
N MET A 190 -6.38 15.12 5.97
CA MET A 190 -6.03 15.61 4.64
C MET A 190 -6.12 17.14 4.67
N ASP A 191 -5.03 17.79 5.02
CA ASP A 191 -4.88 19.20 4.75
C ASP A 191 -4.70 19.36 3.25
N PHE A 192 -5.75 19.77 2.57
CA PHE A 192 -5.66 20.18 1.17
C PHE A 192 -4.77 21.40 1.08
N TYR A 193 -3.53 21.19 0.69
CA TYR A 193 -2.61 22.28 0.42
C TYR A 193 -3.07 23.01 -0.85
N GLN A 194 -3.45 24.28 -0.69
CA GLN A 194 -3.82 25.14 -1.82
C GLN A 194 -2.59 25.87 -2.35
N VAL A 195 -1.82 25.21 -3.20
CA VAL A 195 -0.80 25.89 -3.98
C VAL A 195 -1.48 26.63 -5.14
N PRO A 196 -1.28 27.95 -5.28
CA PRO A 196 -1.84 28.67 -6.41
C PRO A 196 -1.33 28.10 -7.74
N TYR A 197 -2.25 27.82 -8.64
CA TYR A 197 -1.89 27.44 -10.00
C TYR A 197 -1.20 28.58 -10.72
N ALA A 198 -0.16 28.24 -11.48
CA ALA A 198 0.54 29.19 -12.31
C ALA A 198 -0.32 29.55 -13.53
N GLU A 199 -0.80 30.79 -13.58
CA GLU A 199 -1.58 31.29 -14.72
C GLU A 199 -0.67 31.44 -15.96
N ASN A 200 -1.18 31.03 -17.11
CA ASN A 200 -0.47 31.13 -18.39
C ASN A 200 0.87 30.38 -18.45
N VAL A 201 1.03 29.36 -17.65
CA VAL A 201 2.14 28.40 -17.70
C VAL A 201 1.60 27.03 -18.06
N VAL A 202 2.25 26.37 -19.02
CA VAL A 202 1.88 25.02 -19.46
C VAL A 202 3.13 24.14 -19.43
N CYS A 203 2.99 22.94 -18.88
CA CYS A 203 4.01 21.93 -19.02
C CYS A 203 3.92 21.32 -20.42
N THR A 204 4.95 21.53 -21.24
CA THR A 204 4.98 21.07 -22.64
C THR A 204 5.57 19.68 -22.80
N SER A 205 6.43 19.25 -21.87
CA SER A 205 6.91 17.87 -21.79
C SER A 205 7.47 17.58 -20.41
N ARG A 206 7.37 16.32 -20.02
CA ARG A 206 8.00 15.74 -18.85
C ARG A 206 8.71 14.45 -19.26
N SER A 207 9.87 14.20 -18.68
CA SER A 207 10.54 12.90 -18.80
C SER A 207 11.16 12.48 -17.47
N ALA A 208 11.24 11.18 -17.23
CA ALA A 208 11.99 10.65 -16.11
C ALA A 208 12.76 9.40 -16.53
N GLN A 209 13.99 9.30 -16.05
CA GLN A 209 14.80 8.09 -16.07
C GLN A 209 14.85 7.53 -14.66
N VAL A 210 14.41 6.27 -14.52
CA VAL A 210 14.19 5.65 -13.22
C VAL A 210 15.03 4.39 -13.10
N PHE A 211 15.78 4.27 -12.02
CA PHE A 211 16.69 3.16 -11.75
C PHE A 211 16.38 2.55 -10.38
N PRO A 212 15.42 1.64 -10.28
CA PRO A 212 15.15 0.93 -9.04
C PRO A 212 16.25 -0.09 -8.75
N ASP A 213 16.74 -0.09 -7.51
CA ASP A 213 17.57 -1.16 -6.98
C ASP A 213 16.66 -2.17 -6.25
N THR A 214 16.34 -3.26 -6.93
CA THR A 214 15.43 -4.29 -6.42
C THR A 214 16.01 -5.09 -5.24
N THR A 215 17.32 -4.99 -4.98
CA THR A 215 17.98 -5.63 -3.84
C THR A 215 17.94 -4.73 -2.60
N ALA A 216 18.26 -3.46 -2.78
CA ALA A 216 18.23 -2.48 -1.69
C ALA A 216 16.82 -1.97 -1.38
N GLY A 217 15.89 -2.07 -2.33
CA GLY A 217 14.55 -1.50 -2.23
C GLY A 217 14.56 0.03 -2.35
N THR A 218 15.48 0.58 -3.15
CA THR A 218 15.64 2.03 -3.34
C THR A 218 15.39 2.41 -4.79
N VAL A 219 15.14 3.70 -5.01
CA VAL A 219 15.03 4.29 -6.34
C VAL A 219 16.08 5.37 -6.49
N SER A 220 16.64 5.51 -7.66
CA SER A 220 17.34 6.70 -8.11
C SER A 220 16.81 7.10 -9.48
N GLY A 221 16.86 8.38 -9.82
CA GLY A 221 16.38 8.84 -11.10
C GLY A 221 16.67 10.30 -11.36
N THR A 222 16.44 10.69 -12.63
CA THR A 222 16.51 12.08 -13.08
C THR A 222 15.19 12.44 -13.72
N ALA A 223 14.60 13.55 -13.31
CA ALA A 223 13.36 14.09 -13.89
C ALA A 223 13.66 15.40 -14.64
N ALA A 224 13.04 15.58 -15.79
CA ALA A 224 13.15 16.79 -16.59
C ALA A 224 11.76 17.27 -17.01
N TYR A 225 11.57 18.60 -16.95
CA TYR A 225 10.32 19.27 -17.27
C TYR A 225 10.61 20.44 -18.23
N ARG A 226 9.74 20.64 -19.21
CA ARG A 226 9.76 21.80 -20.06
C ARG A 226 8.46 22.57 -19.91
N PHE A 227 8.58 23.87 -19.70
CA PHE A 227 7.45 24.76 -19.51
C PHE A 227 7.44 25.84 -20.58
N ARG A 228 6.23 26.22 -20.98
CA ARG A 228 5.98 27.45 -21.73
C ARG A 228 5.27 28.45 -20.83
N ASN A 229 5.96 29.54 -20.52
CA ASN A 229 5.45 30.65 -19.72
C ASN A 229 5.08 31.81 -20.63
N THR A 230 3.80 32.13 -20.74
CA THR A 230 3.30 33.27 -21.52
C THR A 230 2.91 34.46 -20.63
N SER A 231 3.03 34.31 -19.31
CA SER A 231 2.78 35.42 -18.35
C SER A 231 3.87 36.48 -18.37
N GLY A 232 5.12 36.11 -18.72
CA GLY A 232 6.29 36.95 -18.61
C GLY A 232 6.67 37.31 -17.17
N GLN A 233 6.17 36.53 -16.19
CA GLN A 233 6.43 36.74 -14.76
C GLN A 233 7.19 35.56 -14.17
N VAL A 234 7.95 35.81 -13.11
CA VAL A 234 8.56 34.81 -12.26
C VAL A 234 7.47 34.05 -11.51
N TRP A 235 7.62 32.74 -11.36
CA TRP A 235 6.67 31.90 -10.64
C TRP A 235 7.38 30.77 -9.91
N THR A 236 6.68 30.07 -9.01
CA THR A 236 7.22 28.93 -8.26
C THR A 236 6.55 27.66 -8.75
N ALA A 237 7.35 26.70 -9.24
CA ALA A 237 6.88 25.35 -9.53
C ALA A 237 6.85 24.53 -8.24
N ALA A 238 5.75 23.83 -8.01
CA ALA A 238 5.57 22.95 -6.87
C ALA A 238 5.42 21.48 -7.34
N PHE A 239 6.13 20.59 -6.64
CA PHE A 239 6.13 19.17 -6.94
C PHE A 239 5.86 18.35 -5.68
N GLY A 240 5.02 17.32 -5.79
CA GLY A 240 4.96 16.24 -4.83
C GLY A 240 6.18 15.34 -4.99
N VAL A 241 6.88 15.09 -3.91
CA VAL A 241 8.04 14.19 -3.87
C VAL A 241 7.89 13.19 -2.74
N ASN A 242 8.41 11.98 -2.91
CA ASN A 242 8.36 10.99 -1.84
C ASN A 242 9.22 11.46 -0.66
N PRO A 243 8.73 11.41 0.60
CA PRO A 243 9.45 11.87 1.78
C PRO A 243 10.78 11.15 2.03
N GLY A 244 10.96 9.97 1.46
CA GLY A 244 12.20 9.18 1.54
C GLY A 244 13.26 9.54 0.52
N TYR A 245 12.93 10.45 -0.43
CA TYR A 245 13.86 10.84 -1.48
C TYR A 245 14.63 12.10 -1.13
N THR A 246 15.92 12.07 -1.45
CA THR A 246 16.78 13.24 -1.46
C THR A 246 16.76 13.83 -2.86
N ILE A 247 16.43 15.12 -2.94
CA ILE A 247 16.47 15.89 -4.19
C ILE A 247 17.83 16.57 -4.29
N SER A 248 18.42 16.54 -5.47
CA SER A 248 19.73 17.14 -5.74
C SER A 248 19.83 17.62 -7.20
N ASN A 249 20.90 18.35 -7.49
CA ASN A 249 21.21 18.82 -8.85
C ASN A 249 20.05 19.53 -9.54
N VAL A 250 19.28 20.35 -8.79
CA VAL A 250 18.16 21.09 -9.37
C VAL A 250 18.71 22.22 -10.24
N ARG A 251 18.41 22.18 -11.55
CA ARG A 251 18.89 23.12 -12.54
C ARG A 251 17.75 23.69 -13.36
N VAL A 252 17.81 24.99 -13.58
CA VAL A 252 16.91 25.70 -14.48
C VAL A 252 17.73 26.29 -15.62
N ASN A 253 17.37 25.94 -16.86
CA ASN A 253 18.11 26.32 -18.07
C ASN A 253 19.62 26.02 -17.97
N GLY A 254 19.95 24.87 -17.33
CA GLY A 254 21.32 24.41 -17.12
C GLY A 254 22.06 24.99 -15.92
N ALA A 255 21.54 26.03 -15.25
CA ALA A 255 22.12 26.66 -14.06
C ALA A 255 21.55 26.06 -12.78
N GLU A 256 22.38 25.78 -11.78
CA GLU A 256 21.92 25.35 -10.46
C GLU A 256 21.12 26.46 -9.78
N VAL A 257 19.99 26.08 -9.17
CA VAL A 257 19.10 26.99 -8.46
C VAL A 257 18.78 26.48 -7.06
N PRO A 258 18.51 27.40 -6.11
CA PRO A 258 18.05 27.00 -4.79
C PRO A 258 16.63 26.44 -4.88
N PHE A 259 16.33 25.51 -3.99
CA PHE A 259 15.02 24.91 -3.82
C PHE A 259 14.71 24.69 -2.34
N SER A 260 13.45 24.48 -2.01
CA SER A 260 13.00 24.08 -0.67
C SER A 260 12.18 22.81 -0.74
N VAL A 261 12.29 22.00 0.31
CA VAL A 261 11.41 20.83 0.52
C VAL A 261 10.75 21.04 1.87
N SER A 262 9.42 21.07 1.88
CA SER A 262 8.62 21.24 3.08
C SER A 262 7.86 19.96 3.40
N ASP A 263 7.50 19.82 4.69
CA ASP A 263 6.68 18.71 5.18
C ASP A 263 5.22 18.88 4.74
N TYR A 264 4.99 18.81 3.46
CA TYR A 264 3.64 18.78 2.90
C TYR A 264 3.25 17.33 2.64
N GLN A 265 2.00 16.98 2.93
CA GLN A 265 1.61 15.59 2.94
C GLN A 265 0.18 15.36 2.47
N GLU A 266 -0.04 15.66 1.23
CA GLU A 266 -1.12 15.06 0.49
C GLU A 266 -0.60 13.75 -0.13
N TYR A 267 -1.34 12.67 -0.02
CA TYR A 267 -0.99 11.36 -0.62
C TYR A 267 0.41 10.81 -0.25
N ASN A 268 0.88 11.05 0.98
CA ASN A 268 2.24 10.65 1.40
C ASN A 268 3.38 11.36 0.65
N GLU A 269 3.16 12.55 0.18
CA GLU A 269 4.15 13.35 -0.53
C GLU A 269 4.67 14.51 0.35
N ALA A 270 5.93 14.86 0.20
CA ALA A 270 6.48 16.15 0.63
C ALA A 270 6.41 17.13 -0.55
N MET A 271 6.46 18.43 -0.29
CA MET A 271 6.42 19.43 -1.34
C MET A 271 7.79 20.01 -1.62
N LEU A 272 8.22 19.88 -2.86
CA LEU A 272 9.40 20.56 -3.41
C LEU A 272 8.96 21.85 -4.12
N GLU A 273 9.58 22.99 -3.81
CA GLU A 273 9.35 24.25 -4.47
C GLU A 273 10.61 24.79 -5.14
N VAL A 274 10.48 25.20 -6.40
CA VAL A 274 11.57 25.77 -7.20
C VAL A 274 11.09 27.08 -7.84
N ALA A 275 11.83 28.17 -7.59
CA ALA A 275 11.56 29.45 -8.26
C ALA A 275 12.02 29.38 -9.71
N LEU A 276 11.13 29.71 -10.64
CA LEU A 276 11.37 29.68 -12.08
C LEU A 276 11.35 31.09 -12.68
N PRO A 277 12.22 31.38 -13.68
CA PRO A 277 12.34 32.69 -14.27
C PRO A 277 11.12 33.08 -15.14
N SER A 278 11.11 34.30 -15.61
CA SER A 278 10.06 34.83 -16.51
C SER A 278 10.27 34.42 -17.98
N ASP A 279 11.27 33.61 -18.28
CA ASP A 279 11.59 33.17 -19.64
C ASP A 279 10.40 32.44 -20.28
N ARG A 280 10.26 32.60 -21.59
CA ARG A 280 9.15 31.99 -22.31
C ARG A 280 9.24 30.46 -22.37
N GLU A 281 10.43 29.92 -22.55
CA GLU A 281 10.72 28.48 -22.54
C GLU A 281 11.67 28.21 -21.38
N ILE A 282 11.29 27.29 -20.49
CA ILE A 282 12.05 26.96 -19.28
C ILE A 282 12.27 25.46 -19.26
N GLU A 283 13.50 25.05 -19.04
CA GLU A 283 13.86 23.66 -18.78
C GLU A 283 14.28 23.51 -17.31
N LEU A 284 13.65 22.60 -16.59
CA LEU A 284 13.98 22.22 -15.22
C LEU A 284 14.42 20.78 -15.20
N THR A 285 15.56 20.50 -14.57
CA THR A 285 16.05 19.14 -14.32
C THR A 285 16.37 18.95 -12.86
N MET A 286 16.17 17.75 -12.34
CA MET A 286 16.51 17.39 -10.96
C MET A 286 16.84 15.90 -10.85
N ASP A 287 17.77 15.57 -9.96
CA ASP A 287 18.03 14.20 -9.54
C ASP A 287 17.29 13.92 -8.24
N TYR A 288 16.79 12.71 -8.10
CA TYR A 288 16.08 12.25 -6.92
C TYR A 288 16.44 10.82 -6.59
N GLY A 289 16.28 10.43 -5.34
CA GLY A 289 16.45 9.03 -4.98
C GLY A 289 16.55 8.81 -3.49
N GLY A 290 16.34 7.55 -3.12
CA GLY A 290 16.36 7.10 -1.74
C GLY A 290 15.48 5.88 -1.54
N PHE A 291 15.20 5.60 -0.29
CA PHE A 291 14.24 4.57 0.11
C PHE A 291 12.85 5.21 0.19
N PRO A 292 11.86 4.75 -0.62
CA PRO A 292 10.53 5.33 -0.57
C PRO A 292 9.91 5.11 0.82
N ARG A 293 9.47 6.20 1.43
CA ARG A 293 8.82 6.20 2.74
C ARG A 293 7.33 6.36 2.57
N GLU A 294 6.60 5.89 3.55
CA GLU A 294 5.19 6.14 3.70
C GLU A 294 4.91 6.87 4.99
N ASN A 295 3.79 7.53 5.00
CA ASN A 295 3.25 8.09 6.22
C ASN A 295 3.08 6.98 7.27
N ARG A 296 3.44 7.27 8.53
CA ARG A 296 3.37 6.31 9.62
C ARG A 296 1.96 5.80 9.92
N ASN A 297 0.93 6.54 9.52
CA ASN A 297 -0.47 6.19 9.75
C ASN A 297 -1.09 5.44 8.56
N VAL A 298 -0.39 5.35 7.43
CA VAL A 298 -0.84 4.56 6.30
C VAL A 298 -0.48 3.10 6.55
N SER A 299 -1.44 2.22 6.36
CA SER A 299 -1.17 0.80 6.40
C SER A 299 -0.17 0.43 5.32
N ILE A 300 0.98 -0.10 5.72
CA ILE A 300 2.01 -0.63 4.81
C ILE A 300 1.43 -1.73 3.89
N MET A 301 0.21 -2.11 4.15
CA MET A 301 -0.48 -3.28 3.63
C MET A 301 -1.46 -2.96 2.51
N GLN A 302 -1.79 -1.68 2.31
CA GLN A 302 -2.80 -1.25 1.34
C GLN A 302 -2.17 -0.73 0.05
N GLY A 303 -1.39 -1.53 -0.64
CA GLY A 303 -0.74 -1.05 -1.84
C GLY A 303 0.37 -0.04 -1.54
N GLY A 304 0.75 0.75 -2.51
CA GLY A 304 1.82 1.73 -2.39
C GLY A 304 3.12 1.24 -2.98
N THR A 305 4.17 2.03 -2.83
CA THR A 305 5.46 1.75 -3.44
C THR A 305 6.10 0.48 -2.87
N GLU A 306 6.27 -0.52 -3.72
CA GLU A 306 6.98 -1.78 -3.44
C GLU A 306 8.15 -1.92 -4.40
N ILE A 307 9.30 -2.37 -3.93
CA ILE A 307 10.48 -2.60 -4.77
C ILE A 307 11.18 -3.87 -4.31
N SER A 308 11.09 -4.91 -5.11
CA SER A 308 11.80 -6.16 -4.91
C SER A 308 12.18 -6.80 -6.24
N SER A 309 12.92 -7.90 -6.20
CA SER A 309 13.32 -8.65 -7.39
C SER A 309 12.16 -9.42 -8.06
N GLU A 310 11.05 -9.59 -7.37
CA GLU A 310 9.89 -10.35 -7.84
C GLU A 310 8.72 -9.47 -8.24
N TYR A 311 8.59 -8.31 -7.56
CA TYR A 311 7.49 -7.39 -7.77
C TYR A 311 7.90 -5.95 -7.50
N LEU A 312 7.42 -5.06 -8.33
CA LEU A 312 7.61 -3.62 -8.21
C LEU A 312 6.28 -2.93 -8.48
N CYS A 313 5.93 -2.02 -7.57
CA CYS A 313 4.87 -1.04 -7.77
C CYS A 313 5.45 0.34 -7.42
N LEU A 314 5.46 1.26 -8.38
CA LEU A 314 5.85 2.64 -8.17
C LEU A 314 4.66 3.54 -8.48
N GLU A 315 4.22 4.30 -7.47
CA GLU A 315 3.06 5.16 -7.58
C GLU A 315 3.45 6.64 -7.46
N ASN A 316 2.90 7.47 -8.31
CA ASN A 316 3.00 8.93 -8.24
C ASN A 316 4.42 9.46 -7.91
N ALA A 317 4.59 10.12 -6.77
CA ALA A 317 5.88 10.63 -6.31
C ALA A 317 6.90 9.52 -5.96
N GLY A 318 6.48 8.28 -5.77
CA GLY A 318 7.35 7.11 -5.66
C GLY A 318 8.00 6.74 -7.00
N LEU A 319 7.35 7.05 -8.11
CA LEU A 319 7.92 6.86 -9.45
C LEU A 319 8.86 8.01 -9.84
N SER A 320 8.39 9.25 -9.69
CA SER A 320 9.20 10.46 -9.95
C SER A 320 8.48 11.70 -9.39
N PRO A 321 9.18 12.82 -9.13
CA PRO A 321 8.54 14.05 -8.70
C PRO A 321 7.30 14.38 -9.54
N ARG A 322 6.18 14.70 -8.90
CA ARG A 322 4.88 14.96 -9.53
C ARG A 322 4.57 16.45 -9.53
N LEU A 323 4.39 17.04 -10.72
CA LEU A 323 4.04 18.44 -10.83
C LEU A 323 2.62 18.69 -10.26
N ILE A 324 2.49 19.71 -9.36
CA ILE A 324 1.23 19.94 -8.63
C ILE A 324 0.49 21.18 -9.17
N ASN A 325 1.20 22.28 -9.41
CA ASN A 325 0.57 23.60 -9.56
C ASN A 325 0.57 24.19 -10.97
N VAL A 326 0.69 23.34 -11.96
CA VAL A 326 0.53 23.72 -13.38
C VAL A 326 -0.63 22.93 -13.95
N LEU A 327 -1.57 23.61 -14.58
CA LEU A 327 -2.69 22.95 -15.22
C LEU A 327 -2.23 22.12 -16.44
N PRO A 328 -2.91 21.02 -16.72
CA PRO A 328 -2.64 20.27 -17.95
C PRO A 328 -2.91 21.12 -19.19
N GLY A 329 -2.12 20.93 -20.22
CA GLY A 329 -2.41 21.48 -21.55
C GLY A 329 -3.59 20.77 -22.20
N GLU A 330 -3.97 21.15 -23.42
CA GLU A 330 -5.05 20.52 -24.19
C GLU A 330 -4.89 19.00 -24.34
N ASN A 331 -3.64 18.50 -24.32
CA ASN A 331 -3.28 17.09 -24.46
C ASN A 331 -2.80 16.47 -23.14
N GLY A 332 -3.17 17.02 -21.99
CA GLY A 332 -2.70 16.54 -20.69
C GLY A 332 -1.25 16.95 -20.40
N TYR A 333 -0.51 16.08 -19.72
CA TYR A 333 0.92 16.24 -19.44
C TYR A 333 1.74 15.26 -20.27
N PRO A 334 2.30 15.66 -21.45
CA PRO A 334 3.11 14.77 -22.25
C PRO A 334 4.30 14.25 -21.42
N THR A 335 4.31 12.98 -21.12
CA THR A 335 5.26 12.35 -20.21
C THR A 335 5.90 11.14 -20.87
N THR A 336 7.23 11.07 -20.80
CA THR A 336 8.02 9.88 -21.22
C THR A 336 8.74 9.33 -20.00
N ILE A 337 8.54 8.06 -19.71
CA ILE A 337 9.23 7.36 -18.62
C ILE A 337 10.13 6.28 -19.22
N GLU A 338 11.39 6.29 -18.80
CA GLU A 338 12.36 5.22 -19.05
C GLU A 338 12.70 4.55 -17.71
N ILE A 339 12.57 3.25 -17.61
CA ILE A 339 12.89 2.50 -16.41
C ILE A 339 13.79 1.31 -16.72
N THR A 340 14.84 1.16 -15.92
CA THR A 340 15.81 0.06 -16.06
C THR A 340 15.63 -0.94 -14.95
N LEU A 341 15.34 -2.19 -15.29
CA LEU A 341 15.02 -3.29 -14.38
C LEU A 341 15.70 -4.59 -14.79
N PRO A 342 15.77 -5.61 -13.89
CA PRO A 342 16.19 -6.95 -14.25
C PRO A 342 15.42 -7.50 -15.46
N ALA A 343 16.10 -8.18 -16.36
CA ALA A 343 15.51 -8.67 -17.62
C ALA A 343 14.38 -9.68 -17.44
N SER A 344 14.26 -10.28 -16.24
CA SER A 344 13.16 -11.18 -15.86
C SER A 344 11.85 -10.46 -15.57
N MET A 345 11.88 -9.14 -15.35
CA MET A 345 10.69 -8.37 -15.02
C MET A 345 10.04 -7.80 -16.27
N SER A 346 8.73 -7.94 -16.39
CA SER A 346 7.90 -7.24 -17.37
C SER A 346 7.41 -5.92 -16.78
N VAL A 347 7.43 -4.85 -17.58
CA VAL A 347 7.00 -3.51 -17.17
C VAL A 347 5.59 -3.23 -17.70
N ILE A 348 4.68 -2.87 -16.80
CA ILE A 348 3.26 -2.70 -17.09
C ILE A 348 2.81 -1.33 -16.56
N PRO A 349 2.78 -0.29 -17.42
CA PRO A 349 2.16 0.98 -17.03
C PRO A 349 0.66 0.77 -16.78
N PHE A 350 0.15 1.30 -15.68
CA PHE A 350 -1.26 1.26 -15.39
C PHE A 350 -2.00 2.31 -16.24
N GLY A 351 -2.91 1.85 -17.08
CA GLY A 351 -3.58 2.65 -18.11
C GLY A 351 -3.34 2.11 -19.52
N ALA A 352 -3.76 2.85 -20.54
CA ALA A 352 -3.71 2.43 -21.95
C ALA A 352 -2.29 2.40 -22.54
N SER A 353 -1.30 3.04 -21.90
CA SER A 353 0.07 3.13 -22.41
C SER A 353 0.76 1.76 -22.49
N LYS A 354 1.55 1.51 -23.52
CA LYS A 354 2.37 0.30 -23.68
C LYS A 354 3.83 0.60 -23.40
N ALA A 355 4.49 -0.31 -22.68
CA ALA A 355 5.94 -0.24 -22.48
C ALA A 355 6.67 -1.06 -23.54
N GLU A 356 7.76 -0.50 -24.07
CA GLU A 356 8.61 -1.12 -25.07
C GLU A 356 10.04 -1.21 -24.56
N VAL A 357 10.73 -2.31 -24.86
CA VAL A 357 12.16 -2.46 -24.57
C VAL A 357 12.95 -1.63 -25.56
N ILE A 358 13.68 -0.64 -25.07
CA ILE A 358 14.54 0.23 -25.90
C ILE A 358 16.03 -0.14 -25.84
N ALA A 359 16.45 -0.84 -24.79
CA ALA A 359 17.82 -1.33 -24.65
C ALA A 359 17.87 -2.59 -23.79
N GLU A 360 18.80 -3.49 -24.14
CA GLU A 360 19.17 -4.64 -23.31
C GLU A 360 20.65 -4.50 -22.95
N GLN A 361 20.96 -4.53 -21.65
CA GLN A 361 22.32 -4.35 -21.15
C GLN A 361 22.99 -5.71 -20.92
N THR A 362 24.32 -5.71 -20.93
CA THR A 362 25.14 -6.91 -20.72
C THR A 362 25.16 -7.39 -19.27
N ASP A 363 24.72 -6.58 -18.34
CA ASP A 363 24.61 -6.89 -16.92
C ASP A 363 23.30 -7.63 -16.55
N GLY A 364 22.47 -7.94 -17.55
CA GLY A 364 21.21 -8.65 -17.35
C GLY A 364 20.03 -7.74 -17.02
N THR A 365 20.14 -6.45 -17.27
CA THR A 365 19.03 -5.50 -17.16
C THR A 365 18.46 -5.11 -18.52
N LYS A 366 17.24 -4.58 -18.52
CA LYS A 366 16.55 -4.00 -19.69
C LYS A 366 16.04 -2.62 -19.35
N THR A 367 16.14 -1.70 -20.31
CA THR A 367 15.48 -0.40 -20.24
C THR A 367 14.20 -0.44 -21.03
N TRP A 368 13.12 -0.13 -20.36
CA TRP A 368 11.78 0.00 -20.91
C TRP A 368 11.42 1.47 -21.05
N ARG A 369 10.64 1.81 -22.05
CA ARG A 369 10.10 3.14 -22.28
C ARG A 369 8.60 3.08 -22.50
N TYR A 370 7.86 4.04 -21.92
CA TYR A 370 6.48 4.29 -22.27
C TYR A 370 6.15 5.78 -22.22
N ASP A 371 5.13 6.17 -22.99
CA ASP A 371 4.61 7.52 -23.03
C ASP A 371 3.24 7.57 -22.37
N SER A 372 2.94 8.68 -21.69
CA SER A 372 1.68 8.93 -20.96
C SER A 372 1.31 10.40 -21.07
N ASN A 373 0.06 10.73 -20.77
CA ASN A 373 -0.42 12.12 -20.69
C ASN A 373 -0.78 12.51 -19.25
N SER A 374 -0.30 11.78 -18.25
CA SER A 374 -0.57 12.01 -16.83
C SER A 374 0.61 12.66 -16.13
N ALA A 375 0.34 13.57 -15.18
CA ALA A 375 1.36 14.16 -14.29
C ALA A 375 1.90 13.16 -13.27
N GLY A 376 1.10 12.19 -12.87
CA GLY A 376 1.47 11.06 -12.05
C GLY A 376 1.36 9.76 -12.83
N GLY A 377 1.38 8.65 -12.16
CA GLY A 377 1.17 7.34 -12.77
C GLY A 377 1.49 6.21 -11.81
N ILE A 378 0.97 5.07 -12.14
CA ILE A 378 1.26 3.82 -11.44
C ILE A 378 1.94 2.90 -12.44
N LEU A 379 3.02 2.28 -12.00
CA LEU A 379 3.80 1.33 -12.78
C LEU A 379 3.93 0.04 -12.00
N TYR A 380 3.53 -1.05 -12.61
CA TYR A 380 3.78 -2.40 -12.12
C TYR A 380 4.93 -3.03 -12.90
N ALA A 381 5.74 -3.82 -12.22
CA ALA A 381 6.69 -4.71 -12.87
C ALA A 381 6.89 -5.98 -12.04
N GLY A 382 7.18 -7.09 -12.71
CA GLY A 382 7.39 -8.37 -12.03
C GLY A 382 7.54 -9.53 -12.99
N ASP A 383 7.61 -10.73 -12.42
CA ASP A 383 7.59 -11.98 -13.20
C ASP A 383 6.14 -12.36 -13.55
N TYR A 384 5.56 -11.55 -14.42
CA TYR A 384 4.21 -11.76 -14.90
C TYR A 384 4.15 -12.71 -16.09
N ILE A 385 3.13 -13.56 -16.10
CA ILE A 385 2.63 -14.20 -17.31
C ILE A 385 1.74 -13.18 -18.02
N ARG A 386 1.92 -13.01 -19.31
CA ARG A 386 1.03 -12.26 -20.17
C ARG A 386 0.25 -13.23 -21.04
N GLN A 387 -1.07 -13.13 -21.01
CA GLN A 387 -1.98 -13.83 -21.90
C GLN A 387 -2.70 -12.82 -22.78
N ASP A 388 -2.55 -12.95 -24.09
CA ASP A 388 -3.23 -12.08 -25.06
C ASP A 388 -4.60 -12.66 -25.39
N ILE A 389 -5.64 -11.84 -25.26
CA ILE A 389 -7.05 -12.19 -25.49
C ILE A 389 -7.62 -11.24 -26.54
N GLN A 390 -8.41 -11.77 -27.46
CA GLN A 390 -9.18 -10.99 -28.43
C GLN A 390 -10.67 -11.01 -28.05
N ALA A 391 -11.23 -9.85 -27.72
CA ALA A 391 -12.63 -9.74 -27.37
C ALA A 391 -13.18 -8.35 -27.73
N GLY A 392 -14.44 -8.29 -28.18
CA GLY A 392 -15.10 -7.03 -28.49
C GLY A 392 -14.40 -6.19 -29.57
N GLY A 393 -13.55 -6.80 -30.41
CA GLY A 393 -12.73 -6.10 -31.39
C GLY A 393 -11.49 -5.41 -30.82
N MET A 394 -11.14 -5.70 -29.56
CA MET A 394 -10.00 -5.12 -28.83
C MET A 394 -8.96 -6.19 -28.50
N ASP A 395 -7.72 -5.75 -28.36
CA ASP A 395 -6.64 -6.52 -27.76
C ASP A 395 -6.69 -6.38 -26.24
N ILE A 396 -6.70 -7.49 -25.51
CA ILE A 396 -6.65 -7.52 -24.05
C ILE A 396 -5.35 -8.18 -23.63
N GLU A 397 -4.57 -7.49 -22.82
CA GLU A 397 -3.36 -8.01 -22.19
C GLU A 397 -3.70 -8.40 -20.75
N PHE A 398 -3.76 -9.69 -20.46
CA PHE A 398 -4.05 -10.21 -19.13
C PHE A 398 -2.75 -10.60 -18.44
N TYR A 399 -2.42 -9.92 -17.35
CA TYR A 399 -1.20 -10.09 -16.58
C TYR A 399 -1.50 -10.71 -15.23
N TYR A 400 -0.88 -11.85 -14.94
CA TYR A 400 -0.98 -12.52 -13.65
C TYR A 400 0.34 -13.18 -13.25
N GLY A 401 0.53 -13.43 -11.96
CA GLY A 401 1.75 -14.02 -11.43
C GLY A 401 1.95 -15.46 -11.88
N ARG A 402 3.19 -15.86 -12.04
CA ARG A 402 3.56 -17.20 -12.56
C ARG A 402 3.04 -18.34 -11.71
N LYS A 403 2.97 -18.17 -10.37
CA LYS A 403 2.46 -19.20 -9.45
C LYS A 403 0.97 -19.49 -9.67
N HIS A 404 0.22 -18.52 -10.16
CA HIS A 404 -1.22 -18.64 -10.47
C HIS A 404 -1.51 -19.21 -11.86
N GLN A 405 -0.52 -19.42 -12.70
CA GLN A 405 -0.75 -19.85 -14.09
C GLN A 405 -1.66 -21.09 -14.20
N ALA A 406 -1.34 -22.14 -13.46
CA ALA A 406 -2.13 -23.38 -13.52
C ALA A 406 -3.58 -23.19 -13.05
N VAL A 407 -3.79 -22.34 -12.06
CA VAL A 407 -5.12 -21.99 -11.53
C VAL A 407 -5.91 -21.20 -12.55
N MET A 408 -5.30 -20.19 -13.16
CA MET A 408 -5.92 -19.36 -14.19
C MET A 408 -6.35 -20.14 -15.44
N GLU A 409 -5.47 -21.04 -15.89
CA GLU A 409 -5.75 -21.92 -17.02
C GLU A 409 -6.88 -22.91 -16.70
N ALA A 410 -6.83 -23.54 -15.53
CA ALA A 410 -7.84 -24.52 -15.11
C ALA A 410 -9.23 -23.86 -14.90
N ALA A 411 -9.27 -22.64 -14.41
CA ALA A 411 -10.50 -21.88 -14.19
C ALA A 411 -11.08 -21.26 -15.48
N GLY A 412 -10.33 -21.26 -16.59
CA GLY A 412 -10.73 -20.59 -17.81
C GLY A 412 -10.83 -19.07 -17.65
N ALA A 413 -9.91 -18.46 -16.91
CA ALA A 413 -9.93 -17.03 -16.60
C ALA A 413 -9.97 -16.13 -17.85
N ALA A 414 -9.26 -16.50 -18.90
CA ALA A 414 -9.27 -15.77 -20.17
C ALA A 414 -10.66 -15.77 -20.84
N GLU A 415 -11.38 -16.89 -20.81
CA GLU A 415 -12.75 -16.95 -21.34
C GLU A 415 -13.72 -16.15 -20.48
N ALA A 416 -13.50 -16.09 -19.17
CA ALA A 416 -14.29 -15.24 -18.27
C ALA A 416 -14.11 -13.75 -18.61
N VAL A 417 -12.87 -13.29 -18.78
CA VAL A 417 -12.56 -11.91 -19.24
C VAL A 417 -13.20 -11.63 -20.60
N LYS A 418 -12.98 -12.52 -21.56
CA LYS A 418 -13.53 -12.41 -22.91
C LYS A 418 -15.05 -12.24 -22.90
N SER A 419 -15.77 -13.05 -22.12
CA SER A 419 -17.24 -13.02 -22.07
C SER A 419 -17.78 -11.68 -21.54
N VAL A 420 -17.08 -11.04 -20.60
CA VAL A 420 -17.47 -9.71 -20.07
C VAL A 420 -17.28 -8.64 -21.14
N VAL A 421 -16.13 -8.62 -21.78
CA VAL A 421 -15.81 -7.61 -22.81
C VAL A 421 -16.72 -7.77 -24.03
N ASP A 422 -16.98 -9.00 -24.48
CA ASP A 422 -17.91 -9.26 -25.59
C ASP A 422 -19.33 -8.80 -25.23
N TYR A 423 -19.80 -9.08 -23.99
CA TYR A 423 -21.10 -8.61 -23.50
C TYR A 423 -21.19 -7.08 -23.54
N CYS A 424 -20.24 -6.41 -22.92
CA CYS A 424 -20.26 -4.94 -22.85
C CYS A 424 -20.16 -4.30 -24.24
N THR A 425 -19.31 -4.83 -25.11
CA THR A 425 -19.18 -4.35 -26.49
C THR A 425 -20.48 -4.53 -27.29
N ALA A 426 -21.15 -5.68 -27.15
CA ALA A 426 -22.41 -5.95 -27.84
C ALA A 426 -23.54 -5.05 -27.36
N HIS A 427 -23.58 -4.66 -26.08
CA HIS A 427 -24.65 -3.88 -25.50
C HIS A 427 -24.39 -2.37 -25.48
N TYR A 428 -23.14 -1.97 -25.35
CA TYR A 428 -22.76 -0.57 -25.10
C TYR A 428 -21.76 -0.01 -26.14
N GLY A 429 -21.29 -0.84 -27.06
CA GLY A 429 -20.37 -0.44 -28.14
C GLY A 429 -18.90 -0.63 -27.79
N MET A 430 -18.06 -0.46 -28.80
CA MET A 430 -16.60 -0.55 -28.67
C MET A 430 -16.03 0.63 -27.90
N LEU A 431 -14.95 0.37 -27.15
CA LEU A 431 -14.13 1.39 -26.50
C LEU A 431 -12.97 1.82 -27.39
N SER A 432 -12.50 3.04 -27.17
CA SER A 432 -11.27 3.55 -27.78
C SER A 432 -10.45 4.28 -26.71
N PHE A 433 -9.22 3.85 -26.53
CA PHE A 433 -8.29 4.44 -25.55
C PHE A 433 -7.32 5.46 -26.16
N GLY A 434 -7.52 5.84 -27.42
CA GLY A 434 -6.76 6.89 -28.11
C GLY A 434 -5.38 6.47 -28.62
N SER A 435 -4.59 5.73 -27.87
CA SER A 435 -3.21 5.30 -28.24
C SER A 435 -3.12 3.85 -28.74
N GLY A 436 -4.24 3.19 -28.89
CA GLY A 436 -4.39 1.79 -29.29
C GLY A 436 -5.57 1.17 -28.56
N ASP A 437 -6.19 0.21 -29.17
CA ASP A 437 -7.39 -0.44 -28.62
C ASP A 437 -6.99 -1.63 -27.70
N THR A 438 -6.09 -1.37 -26.75
CA THR A 438 -5.60 -2.39 -25.81
C THR A 438 -6.14 -2.10 -24.42
N LEU A 439 -6.80 -3.10 -23.84
CA LEU A 439 -7.21 -3.14 -22.45
C LEU A 439 -6.25 -4.02 -21.67
N LYS A 440 -5.87 -3.62 -20.46
CA LYS A 440 -5.09 -4.45 -19.56
C LYS A 440 -5.90 -4.91 -18.38
N LEU A 441 -5.71 -6.14 -17.98
CA LEU A 441 -6.16 -6.68 -16.69
C LEU A 441 -4.93 -7.15 -15.93
N ILE A 442 -4.72 -6.62 -14.72
CA ILE A 442 -3.48 -6.79 -13.99
C ILE A 442 -3.78 -7.33 -12.60
N GLN A 443 -3.19 -8.47 -12.26
CA GLN A 443 -3.15 -8.95 -10.88
C GLN A 443 -2.16 -8.12 -10.06
N SER A 444 -2.57 -7.72 -8.87
CA SER A 444 -1.74 -6.96 -7.94
C SER A 444 -1.84 -7.49 -6.53
N ARG A 445 -1.06 -6.87 -5.63
CA ARG A 445 -1.14 -7.10 -4.19
C ARG A 445 -2.19 -6.24 -3.47
N VAL A 446 -3.02 -5.52 -4.19
CA VAL A 446 -4.08 -4.70 -3.57
C VAL A 446 -5.03 -5.63 -2.82
N THR A 447 -5.20 -5.40 -1.53
CA THR A 447 -6.14 -6.15 -0.69
C THR A 447 -7.47 -5.40 -0.60
N GLY A 448 -8.57 -6.10 -0.89
CA GLY A 448 -9.92 -5.59 -0.66
C GLY A 448 -10.66 -5.11 -1.88
N GLY A 449 -10.33 -5.57 -3.07
CA GLY A 449 -11.12 -5.31 -4.27
C GLY A 449 -10.30 -5.04 -5.52
N GLY A 450 -10.84 -4.19 -6.40
CA GLY A 450 -10.22 -3.80 -7.64
C GLY A 450 -10.11 -2.29 -7.78
N TYR A 451 -9.52 -1.88 -8.87
CA TYR A 451 -9.44 -0.48 -9.28
C TYR A 451 -9.32 -0.39 -10.80
N ALA A 452 -10.06 0.51 -11.41
CA ALA A 452 -10.00 0.72 -12.85
C ALA A 452 -9.45 2.11 -13.19
N ALA A 453 -8.64 2.16 -14.25
CA ALA A 453 -8.23 3.38 -14.93
C ALA A 453 -8.48 3.22 -16.43
N ASN A 454 -8.44 4.32 -17.17
CA ASN A 454 -8.67 4.28 -18.61
C ASN A 454 -7.68 3.32 -19.32
N GLY A 455 -8.19 2.21 -19.83
CA GLY A 455 -7.42 1.16 -20.50
C GLY A 455 -6.72 0.15 -19.58
N ALA A 456 -7.02 0.15 -18.27
CA ALA A 456 -6.51 -0.88 -17.36
C ALA A 456 -7.45 -1.14 -16.19
N SER A 457 -7.55 -2.40 -15.78
CA SER A 457 -8.25 -2.82 -14.57
C SER A 457 -7.29 -3.63 -13.70
N LEU A 458 -7.29 -3.35 -12.40
CA LEU A 458 -6.44 -3.96 -11.39
C LEU A 458 -7.29 -4.82 -10.48
N LEU A 459 -6.82 -6.02 -10.17
CA LEU A 459 -7.49 -6.94 -9.25
C LEU A 459 -6.51 -7.49 -8.22
N ASP A 460 -7.01 -7.70 -7.01
CA ASP A 460 -6.29 -8.39 -5.96
C ASP A 460 -5.96 -9.84 -6.38
N GLU A 461 -4.80 -10.32 -6.00
CA GLU A 461 -4.41 -11.71 -6.24
C GLU A 461 -5.39 -12.72 -5.61
N ALA A 462 -6.03 -12.37 -4.48
CA ALA A 462 -7.03 -13.21 -3.84
C ALA A 462 -8.28 -13.41 -4.70
N ASP A 463 -8.56 -12.50 -5.60
CA ASP A 463 -9.69 -12.56 -6.52
C ASP A 463 -9.45 -13.53 -7.70
N PHE A 464 -8.21 -13.88 -7.97
CA PHE A 464 -7.85 -14.76 -9.09
C PHE A 464 -7.73 -16.25 -8.72
N THR A 465 -8.36 -16.70 -7.65
CA THR A 465 -8.37 -18.13 -7.31
C THR A 465 -9.29 -18.92 -8.23
N ALA A 466 -8.99 -20.21 -8.45
CA ALA A 466 -9.82 -21.08 -9.24
C ALA A 466 -11.26 -21.15 -8.70
N ASP A 467 -11.39 -21.21 -7.38
CA ASP A 467 -12.68 -21.25 -6.70
C ASP A 467 -13.50 -19.99 -6.98
N ASN A 468 -12.86 -18.83 -6.93
CA ASN A 468 -13.53 -17.56 -7.17
C ASN A 468 -13.91 -17.38 -8.64
N LEU A 469 -13.05 -17.74 -9.58
CA LEU A 469 -13.32 -17.58 -11.01
C LEU A 469 -14.31 -18.62 -11.55
N SER A 470 -14.39 -19.81 -10.96
CA SER A 470 -15.21 -20.93 -11.45
C SER A 470 -16.42 -21.25 -10.57
N ASP A 471 -16.50 -20.71 -9.35
CA ASP A 471 -17.57 -21.04 -8.41
C ASP A 471 -18.89 -20.36 -8.79
N THR A 472 -19.74 -21.13 -9.48
CA THR A 472 -21.10 -20.70 -9.82
C THR A 472 -22.03 -20.63 -8.60
N GLY A 473 -21.67 -21.24 -7.48
CA GLY A 473 -22.47 -21.28 -6.25
C GLY A 473 -22.25 -20.07 -5.35
N LYS A 474 -21.06 -19.47 -5.38
CA LYS A 474 -20.72 -18.26 -4.63
C LYS A 474 -20.96 -16.98 -5.44
N GLY A 475 -21.23 -17.13 -6.77
CA GLY A 475 -21.47 -16.02 -7.70
C GLY A 475 -20.45 -14.93 -7.59
N GLY A 476 -19.33 -15.35 -7.28
CA GLY A 476 -18.20 -14.58 -7.50
C GLY A 476 -17.82 -13.51 -6.56
N GLY A 477 -17.26 -13.76 -5.44
CA GLY A 477 -16.40 -12.72 -4.86
C GLY A 477 -15.48 -12.14 -5.93
N ALA A 478 -14.61 -12.96 -6.53
CA ALA A 478 -13.65 -12.50 -7.54
C ALA A 478 -14.24 -12.34 -8.94
N GLY A 479 -15.14 -13.21 -9.34
CA GLY A 479 -15.81 -13.07 -10.64
C GLY A 479 -16.58 -11.76 -10.72
N GLU A 480 -17.25 -11.32 -9.67
CA GLU A 480 -17.96 -10.05 -9.61
C GLU A 480 -17.03 -8.85 -9.62
N VAL A 481 -15.96 -8.85 -8.84
CA VAL A 481 -14.96 -7.78 -8.83
C VAL A 481 -14.32 -7.65 -10.21
N MET A 482 -13.92 -8.76 -10.83
CA MET A 482 -13.38 -8.74 -12.19
C MET A 482 -14.36 -8.16 -13.20
N ILE A 483 -15.65 -8.55 -13.14
CA ILE A 483 -16.69 -8.02 -14.00
C ILE A 483 -16.85 -6.52 -13.75
N HIS A 484 -16.94 -6.12 -12.49
CA HIS A 484 -17.12 -4.74 -12.06
C HIS A 484 -15.99 -3.83 -12.59
N GLU A 485 -14.74 -4.19 -12.35
CA GLU A 485 -13.59 -3.39 -12.78
C GLU A 485 -13.43 -3.33 -14.31
N LEU A 486 -13.79 -4.40 -15.02
CA LEU A 486 -13.84 -4.36 -16.48
C LEU A 486 -14.97 -3.48 -16.99
N VAL A 487 -16.13 -3.52 -16.36
CA VAL A 487 -17.32 -2.72 -16.74
C VAL A 487 -17.10 -1.23 -16.54
N HIS A 488 -16.24 -0.82 -15.58
CA HIS A 488 -15.84 0.56 -15.42
C HIS A 488 -15.22 1.18 -16.69
N GLN A 489 -14.67 0.38 -17.58
CA GLN A 489 -14.18 0.89 -18.87
C GLN A 489 -15.30 1.51 -19.71
N TRP A 490 -16.55 1.08 -19.53
CA TRP A 490 -17.75 1.67 -20.16
C TRP A 490 -18.42 2.72 -19.28
N TRP A 491 -18.44 2.54 -17.95
CA TRP A 491 -19.12 3.43 -17.00
C TRP A 491 -18.13 4.04 -16.01
N GLY A 492 -18.17 5.36 -15.90
CA GLY A 492 -17.23 6.11 -15.05
C GLY A 492 -15.95 6.52 -15.76
N LEU A 493 -15.41 5.70 -16.66
CA LEU A 493 -14.23 6.00 -17.46
C LEU A 493 -14.58 6.30 -18.93
N GLY A 494 -15.29 5.39 -19.59
CA GLY A 494 -15.70 5.57 -20.99
C GLY A 494 -16.86 6.55 -21.14
N ASN A 495 -17.86 6.45 -20.28
CA ASN A 495 -19.02 7.33 -20.24
C ASN A 495 -19.31 7.74 -18.80
N MET A 496 -19.39 9.02 -18.56
CA MET A 496 -19.77 9.60 -17.28
C MET A 496 -20.87 10.62 -17.51
N PHE A 497 -22.02 10.43 -16.84
CA PHE A 497 -23.13 11.36 -16.86
C PHE A 497 -23.12 12.16 -15.58
N ASP A 498 -23.38 13.47 -15.68
CA ASP A 498 -23.46 14.36 -14.54
C ASP A 498 -22.21 14.35 -13.62
N ALA A 499 -21.05 14.51 -14.23
CA ALA A 499 -19.78 14.61 -13.52
C ALA A 499 -19.68 15.85 -12.60
N SER A 500 -20.66 16.75 -12.68
CA SER A 500 -20.72 17.95 -11.82
C SER A 500 -21.24 17.64 -10.41
N ASP A 501 -21.93 16.53 -10.20
CA ASP A 501 -22.40 16.10 -8.88
C ASP A 501 -21.48 15.05 -8.26
N GLU A 502 -20.41 15.51 -7.61
CA GLU A 502 -19.51 14.66 -6.82
C GLU A 502 -20.24 13.91 -5.69
N SER A 503 -21.45 14.34 -5.34
CA SER A 503 -22.26 13.71 -4.31
C SER A 503 -22.99 12.45 -4.74
N SER A 504 -23.02 12.14 -6.04
CA SER A 504 -23.79 11.00 -6.57
C SER A 504 -22.96 10.17 -7.58
N PRO A 505 -22.28 9.11 -7.14
CA PRO A 505 -21.49 8.25 -8.02
C PRO A 505 -22.34 7.30 -8.89
N TRP A 506 -23.64 7.55 -9.05
CA TRP A 506 -24.56 6.65 -9.75
C TRP A 506 -24.16 6.35 -11.20
N SER A 507 -23.58 7.33 -11.89
CA SER A 507 -23.19 7.16 -13.30
C SER A 507 -21.91 6.37 -13.48
N ALA A 508 -21.06 6.33 -12.46
CA ALA A 508 -19.88 5.49 -12.41
C ALA A 508 -20.23 4.15 -11.74
N GLU A 509 -20.38 4.15 -10.42
CA GLU A 509 -20.57 2.96 -9.63
C GLU A 509 -21.94 2.30 -9.85
N GLY A 510 -23.02 3.09 -9.86
CA GLY A 510 -24.38 2.55 -9.99
C GLY A 510 -24.62 1.84 -11.32
N LEU A 511 -24.16 2.41 -12.44
CA LEU A 511 -24.27 1.76 -13.75
C LEU A 511 -23.33 0.56 -13.87
N THR A 512 -22.16 0.62 -13.27
CA THR A 512 -21.21 -0.50 -13.22
C THR A 512 -21.80 -1.67 -12.43
N VAL A 513 -22.31 -1.43 -11.23
CA VAL A 513 -22.98 -2.47 -10.41
C VAL A 513 -24.21 -3.04 -11.12
N TYR A 514 -25.03 -2.19 -11.76
CA TYR A 514 -26.19 -2.65 -12.51
C TYR A 514 -25.80 -3.51 -13.72
N THR A 515 -24.75 -3.14 -14.42
CA THR A 515 -24.24 -3.93 -15.56
C THR A 515 -23.64 -5.25 -15.08
N THR A 516 -22.89 -5.22 -13.97
CA THR A 516 -22.40 -6.44 -13.32
C THR A 516 -23.55 -7.38 -12.95
N TYR A 517 -24.62 -6.87 -12.33
CA TYR A 517 -25.86 -7.62 -12.08
C TYR A 517 -26.42 -8.26 -13.35
N ARG A 518 -26.46 -7.53 -14.47
CA ARG A 518 -26.98 -8.03 -15.74
C ARG A 518 -26.15 -9.21 -16.26
N ILE A 519 -24.82 -9.10 -16.23
CA ILE A 519 -23.89 -10.14 -16.66
C ILE A 519 -24.01 -11.37 -15.75
N VAL A 520 -24.03 -11.16 -14.43
CA VAL A 520 -24.18 -12.21 -13.42
C VAL A 520 -25.54 -12.93 -13.59
N LYS A 521 -26.61 -12.20 -13.85
CA LYS A 521 -27.94 -12.77 -14.13
C LYS A 521 -27.96 -13.67 -15.36
N GLU A 522 -27.28 -13.29 -16.44
CA GLU A 522 -27.14 -14.14 -17.62
C GLU A 522 -26.28 -15.38 -17.31
N ARG A 523 -25.21 -15.23 -16.57
CA ARG A 523 -24.25 -16.30 -16.28
C ARG A 523 -24.78 -17.33 -15.27
N TYR A 524 -25.40 -16.86 -14.17
CA TYR A 524 -25.78 -17.70 -13.03
C TYR A 524 -27.30 -17.83 -12.83
N GLY A 525 -28.09 -17.12 -13.64
CA GLY A 525 -29.53 -17.20 -13.63
C GLY A 525 -30.23 -16.16 -12.73
N PRO A 526 -31.56 -15.99 -12.94
CA PRO A 526 -32.33 -14.94 -12.27
C PRO A 526 -32.47 -15.13 -10.76
N SER A 527 -32.53 -16.37 -10.26
CA SER A 527 -32.66 -16.64 -8.83
C SER A 527 -31.39 -16.21 -8.07
N TYR A 528 -30.23 -16.51 -8.64
CA TYR A 528 -28.96 -16.07 -8.10
C TYR A 528 -28.87 -14.52 -8.03
N ALA A 529 -29.17 -13.86 -9.14
CA ALA A 529 -29.13 -12.41 -9.23
C ALA A 529 -30.17 -11.73 -8.30
N GLN A 530 -31.32 -12.38 -8.06
CA GLN A 530 -32.30 -11.90 -7.08
C GLN A 530 -31.71 -11.89 -5.67
N GLU A 531 -31.15 -13.00 -5.22
CA GLU A 531 -30.63 -13.17 -3.86
C GLU A 531 -29.38 -12.28 -3.60
N HIS A 532 -28.45 -12.21 -4.57
CA HIS A 532 -27.16 -11.54 -4.37
C HIS A 532 -27.18 -10.04 -4.71
N TYR A 533 -28.19 -9.55 -5.41
CA TYR A 533 -28.31 -8.13 -5.76
C TYR A 533 -29.62 -7.53 -5.31
N VAL A 534 -30.74 -8.00 -5.85
CA VAL A 534 -32.02 -7.30 -5.69
C VAL A 534 -32.47 -7.32 -4.22
N ASP A 535 -32.37 -8.46 -3.55
CA ASP A 535 -32.73 -8.58 -2.12
C ASP A 535 -31.80 -7.76 -1.24
N GLN A 536 -30.51 -7.68 -1.59
CA GLN A 536 -29.55 -6.85 -0.86
C GLN A 536 -29.83 -5.35 -1.07
N TRP A 537 -30.11 -4.94 -2.30
CA TRP A 537 -30.52 -3.55 -2.57
C TRP A 537 -31.79 -3.18 -1.83
N GLN A 538 -32.79 -4.05 -1.83
CA GLN A 538 -34.02 -3.83 -1.08
C GLN A 538 -33.74 -3.69 0.42
N GLN A 539 -32.91 -4.57 0.98
CA GLN A 539 -32.51 -4.50 2.38
C GLN A 539 -31.73 -3.21 2.69
N ALA A 540 -30.84 -2.78 1.81
CA ALA A 540 -30.08 -1.54 1.99
C ALA A 540 -31.03 -0.32 1.99
N VAL A 541 -31.99 -0.26 1.07
CA VAL A 541 -33.03 0.78 1.01
C VAL A 541 -33.91 0.77 2.27
N ASP A 542 -34.34 -0.41 2.68
CA ASP A 542 -35.14 -0.55 3.91
C ASP A 542 -34.37 -0.07 5.15
N ASN A 543 -33.10 -0.45 5.26
CA ASN A 543 -32.21 0.00 6.34
C ASN A 543 -31.99 1.52 6.31
N TYR A 544 -31.82 2.12 5.13
CA TYR A 544 -31.70 3.56 4.98
C TYR A 544 -32.93 4.28 5.55
N TYR A 545 -34.13 3.88 5.14
CA TYR A 545 -35.35 4.49 5.65
C TYR A 545 -35.68 4.13 7.12
N LEU A 546 -35.02 3.11 7.70
CA LEU A 546 -35.08 2.82 9.12
C LEU A 546 -34.08 3.63 9.96
N ASN A 547 -33.09 4.24 9.33
CA ASN A 547 -32.07 5.03 10.02
C ASN A 547 -32.70 6.21 10.77
N PHE A 548 -32.24 6.45 12.00
CA PHE A 548 -32.78 7.50 12.87
C PHE A 548 -32.65 8.90 12.25
N TYR A 549 -31.49 9.22 11.70
CA TYR A 549 -31.21 10.53 11.15
C TYR A 549 -31.94 10.79 9.81
N VAL A 550 -32.20 9.74 9.02
CA VAL A 550 -33.05 9.85 7.81
C VAL A 550 -34.49 10.18 8.19
N ARG A 551 -34.98 9.59 9.29
CA ARG A 551 -36.34 9.84 9.79
C ARG A 551 -36.49 11.16 10.54
N ASN A 552 -35.39 11.68 11.08
CA ASN A 552 -35.37 12.87 11.91
C ASN A 552 -34.23 13.81 11.47
N PRO A 553 -34.34 14.44 10.30
CA PRO A 553 -33.27 15.26 9.73
C PRO A 553 -32.86 16.43 10.64
N ASP A 554 -33.78 17.01 11.41
CA ASP A 554 -33.48 18.10 12.34
C ASP A 554 -32.44 17.72 13.39
N TYR A 555 -32.38 16.43 13.78
CA TYR A 555 -31.35 15.94 14.69
C TYR A 555 -29.98 15.81 14.00
N LEU A 556 -29.94 15.46 12.74
CA LEU A 556 -28.70 15.45 11.95
C LEU A 556 -28.14 16.87 11.79
N GLU A 557 -29.01 17.84 11.48
CA GLU A 557 -28.63 19.24 11.34
C GLU A 557 -28.13 19.87 12.65
N ALA A 558 -28.59 19.35 13.80
CA ALA A 558 -28.17 19.83 15.12
C ALA A 558 -26.79 19.29 15.57
N LEU A 559 -26.21 18.31 14.87
CA LEU A 559 -24.90 17.77 15.19
C LEU A 559 -23.76 18.71 14.81
N PRO A 560 -22.58 18.61 15.46
CA PRO A 560 -21.35 19.21 14.98
C PRO A 560 -21.06 18.83 13.52
N GLU A 561 -20.43 19.74 12.78
CA GLU A 561 -20.19 19.57 11.34
C GLU A 561 -19.44 18.27 11.00
N GLU A 562 -18.46 17.92 11.81
CA GLU A 562 -17.66 16.69 11.62
C GLU A 562 -18.53 15.42 11.75
N GLU A 563 -19.33 15.32 12.81
CA GLU A 563 -20.24 14.18 13.03
C GLU A 563 -21.34 14.12 11.94
N ARG A 564 -21.86 15.28 11.55
CA ARG A 564 -22.85 15.38 10.48
C ARG A 564 -22.31 14.90 9.15
N LEU A 565 -21.07 15.27 8.79
CA LEU A 565 -20.40 14.85 7.56
C LEU A 565 -20.14 13.33 7.58
N GLU A 566 -19.68 12.78 8.70
CA GLU A 566 -19.44 11.34 8.85
C GLU A 566 -20.73 10.54 8.61
N ILE A 567 -21.83 10.95 9.28
CA ILE A 567 -23.12 10.29 9.12
C ILE A 567 -23.66 10.46 7.69
N SER A 568 -23.58 11.66 7.14
CA SER A 568 -24.04 11.92 5.77
C SER A 568 -23.26 11.10 4.76
N ASN A 569 -21.96 10.97 4.91
CA ASN A 569 -21.12 10.12 4.06
C ASN A 569 -21.48 8.64 4.20
N SER A 570 -21.74 8.15 5.42
CA SER A 570 -22.16 6.76 5.62
C SER A 570 -23.51 6.43 4.98
N LEU A 571 -24.40 7.43 4.85
CA LEU A 571 -25.72 7.27 4.22
C LEU A 571 -25.69 7.46 2.69
N ARG A 572 -24.64 8.06 2.15
CA ARG A 572 -24.52 8.44 0.73
C ARG A 572 -24.54 7.24 -0.21
N TYR A 573 -23.86 6.16 0.16
CA TYR A 573 -23.76 4.94 -0.66
C TYR A 573 -25.01 4.06 -0.66
N VAL A 574 -26.04 4.42 0.08
CA VAL A 574 -27.31 3.70 0.10
C VAL A 574 -28.34 4.33 -0.85
N ARG A 575 -28.11 5.57 -1.27
CA ARG A 575 -28.95 6.26 -2.25
C ARG A 575 -28.53 5.86 -3.66
#